data_5c355fdb71c93780623c04cb09af90aa
#
_entry.id   5c355fdb71c93780623c04cb09af90aa
#
_cell.length_a   1.000
_cell.length_b   1.000
_cell.length_c   1.000
_cell.angle_alpha   90.00
_cell.angle_beta   90.00
_cell.angle_gamma   90.00
#
_symmetry.space_group_name_H-M   'P 1'
#
loop_
_entity.id
_entity.type
_entity.pdbx_description
1 polymer ?
#
loop_
_entity_poly.entity_id
_entity_poly.type
_entity_poly.pdbx_seq_one_letter_code
_entity_poly.pdbx_strand_id
1 'polypeptide(L)'
;MASDRMMEYYYSMGQDCLHTGSIDDAVTYFRKAANLGAREAAEEICQIGEKLEKGEGVSKDEVKAENCWKIASSYDISRANLLLGRMYMKGINGGKPNPRKARRSLERASDDGSAEAASLLGKLYDEGMLGRVSPEKAFQYYLLAAERGDTAAMLMTGLFYAQGTSVRKDLAAAEMWIRKGREMGDPDGDATLRVFLAVSCAEYVTGQAGVVDEEEAKAMAKEAEELGDKDVYYRLGDAYTRTGKHQEEAYACYEKAAKNGIIAAYSAMGLCLEAGIGVKSDIAKAVSWYKKAAEEGDAFGMAHYGYALSAGEGCEKDEKEAMAWLIKAAMKGDEGAIRVLREDYQYELQ
;
A
#
# COMPACT_ATOMS: atom_id res chain seq x y z
N MET A 1 -40.73 11.95 37.59
CA MET A 1 -41.15 10.89 38.57
C MET A 1 -41.94 9.73 37.95
N ALA A 2 -43.13 9.92 37.30
CA ALA A 2 -43.85 8.79 36.67
C ALA A 2 -43.18 8.27 35.41
N SER A 3 -42.67 9.18 34.58
CA SER A 3 -41.88 8.84 33.36
C SER A 3 -40.59 8.07 33.69
N ASP A 4 -39.90 8.49 34.75
CA ASP A 4 -38.60 7.90 35.13
C ASP A 4 -38.81 6.45 35.63
N ARG A 5 -39.83 6.21 36.42
CA ARG A 5 -40.21 4.84 36.88
C ARG A 5 -40.58 3.93 35.70
N MET A 6 -41.31 4.46 34.71
CA MET A 6 -41.67 3.68 33.53
C MET A 6 -40.45 3.41 32.64
N MET A 7 -39.53 4.33 32.53
CA MET A 7 -38.28 4.16 31.84
C MET A 7 -37.41 3.04 32.46
N GLU A 8 -37.24 3.11 33.81
CA GLU A 8 -36.53 2.08 34.58
C GLU A 8 -37.20 0.72 34.46
N TYR A 9 -38.55 0.67 34.55
CA TYR A 9 -39.32 -0.56 34.39
C TYR A 9 -39.08 -1.20 33.01
N TYR A 10 -39.17 -0.42 31.91
CA TYR A 10 -38.92 -0.96 30.57
C TYR A 10 -37.48 -1.38 30.38
N TYR A 11 -36.54 -0.67 30.96
CA TYR A 11 -35.12 -1.04 30.89
C TYR A 11 -34.86 -2.38 31.58
N SER A 12 -35.41 -2.55 32.83
CA SER A 12 -35.31 -3.82 33.56
C SER A 12 -35.95 -4.98 32.81
N MET A 13 -37.17 -4.79 32.26
CA MET A 13 -37.82 -5.82 31.42
C MET A 13 -36.99 -6.21 30.20
N GLY A 14 -36.30 -5.25 29.59
CA GLY A 14 -35.37 -5.50 28.50
C GLY A 14 -34.21 -6.39 28.93
N GLN A 15 -33.61 -6.11 30.09
CA GLN A 15 -32.53 -6.93 30.67
C GLN A 15 -33.04 -8.36 31.01
N ASP A 16 -34.19 -8.49 31.59
CA ASP A 16 -34.78 -9.80 31.91
C ASP A 16 -35.02 -10.65 30.65
N CYS A 17 -35.49 -10.00 29.56
CA CYS A 17 -35.65 -10.65 28.26
C CYS A 17 -34.33 -11.11 27.66
N LEU A 18 -33.27 -10.32 27.82
CA LEU A 18 -31.92 -10.73 27.39
C LEU A 18 -31.42 -11.96 28.16
N HIS A 19 -31.60 -11.98 29.47
CA HIS A 19 -31.24 -13.13 30.31
C HIS A 19 -31.98 -14.41 29.94
N THR A 20 -33.25 -14.28 29.51
CA THR A 20 -34.05 -15.42 29.04
C THR A 20 -33.88 -15.78 27.58
N GLY A 21 -33.01 -15.02 26.83
CA GLY A 21 -32.77 -15.24 25.43
C GLY A 21 -33.82 -14.71 24.47
N SER A 22 -34.82 -13.95 24.96
CA SER A 22 -35.90 -13.38 24.15
C SER A 22 -35.45 -12.05 23.50
N ILE A 23 -34.64 -12.13 22.47
CA ILE A 23 -33.98 -10.95 21.82
C ILE A 23 -35.00 -9.94 21.27
N ASP A 24 -36.05 -10.41 20.60
CA ASP A 24 -37.04 -9.52 19.96
C ASP A 24 -37.85 -8.74 21.03
N ASP A 25 -38.18 -9.39 22.17
CA ASP A 25 -38.81 -8.74 23.30
C ASP A 25 -37.87 -7.75 24.00
N ALA A 26 -36.58 -8.12 24.16
CA ALA A 26 -35.58 -7.24 24.73
C ALA A 26 -35.47 -5.93 23.93
N VAL A 27 -35.31 -6.03 22.60
CA VAL A 27 -35.27 -4.87 21.70
C VAL A 27 -36.54 -4.02 21.83
N THR A 28 -37.69 -4.66 21.95
CA THR A 28 -38.98 -3.96 22.12
C THR A 28 -39.04 -3.17 23.42
N TYR A 29 -38.62 -3.75 24.55
CA TYR A 29 -38.60 -3.07 25.83
C TYR A 29 -37.52 -1.98 25.89
N PHE A 30 -36.34 -2.23 25.42
CA PHE A 30 -35.30 -1.19 25.34
C PHE A 30 -35.73 -0.02 24.44
N ARG A 31 -36.42 -0.26 23.33
CA ARG A 31 -36.99 0.80 22.50
C ARG A 31 -38.01 1.64 23.25
N LYS A 32 -38.87 1.02 24.10
CA LYS A 32 -39.79 1.77 24.94
C LYS A 32 -39.06 2.63 25.97
N ALA A 33 -37.99 2.11 26.57
CA ALA A 33 -37.16 2.87 27.52
C ALA A 33 -36.43 4.04 26.81
N ALA A 34 -35.87 3.79 25.63
CA ALA A 34 -35.21 4.81 24.82
C ALA A 34 -36.15 5.94 24.37
N ASN A 35 -37.41 5.62 24.05
CA ASN A 35 -38.45 6.62 23.77
C ASN A 35 -38.78 7.52 24.97
N LEU A 36 -38.49 7.08 26.18
CA LEU A 36 -38.64 7.85 27.41
C LEU A 36 -37.34 8.59 27.80
N GLY A 37 -36.30 8.48 27.00
CA GLY A 37 -35.02 9.18 27.17
C GLY A 37 -33.87 8.35 27.74
N ALA A 38 -34.05 7.03 27.92
CA ALA A 38 -32.97 6.13 28.34
C ALA A 38 -31.99 5.93 27.19
N ARG A 39 -30.90 6.73 27.12
CA ARG A 39 -29.84 6.56 26.10
C ARG A 39 -29.18 5.20 26.21
N GLU A 40 -28.96 4.71 27.42
CA GLU A 40 -28.38 3.41 27.72
C GLU A 40 -29.17 2.27 27.05
N ALA A 41 -30.49 2.39 26.98
CA ALA A 41 -31.35 1.39 26.31
C ALA A 41 -31.10 1.36 24.79
N ALA A 42 -30.83 2.50 24.17
CA ALA A 42 -30.45 2.56 22.75
C ALA A 42 -29.05 1.98 22.51
N GLU A 43 -28.13 2.14 23.46
CA GLU A 43 -26.81 1.53 23.44
C GLU A 43 -26.88 0.01 23.55
N GLU A 44 -27.78 -0.51 24.43
CA GLU A 44 -28.07 -1.95 24.54
C GLU A 44 -28.57 -2.52 23.20
N ILE A 45 -29.50 -1.83 22.54
CA ILE A 45 -29.97 -2.24 21.19
C ILE A 45 -28.82 -2.32 20.21
N CYS A 46 -27.91 -1.37 20.27
CA CYS A 46 -26.72 -1.38 19.42
C CYS A 46 -25.83 -2.61 19.69
N GLN A 47 -25.60 -2.95 20.96
CA GLN A 47 -24.82 -4.12 21.38
C GLN A 47 -25.51 -5.44 20.98
N ILE A 48 -26.83 -5.51 21.07
CA ILE A 48 -27.61 -6.66 20.57
C ILE A 48 -27.34 -6.87 19.08
N GLY A 49 -27.33 -5.78 18.31
CA GLY A 49 -27.00 -5.83 16.90
C GLY A 49 -25.60 -6.42 16.64
N GLU A 50 -24.60 -6.06 17.45
CA GLU A 50 -23.24 -6.62 17.35
C GLU A 50 -23.20 -8.12 17.66
N LYS A 51 -23.90 -8.55 18.70
CA LYS A 51 -24.02 -9.99 19.04
C LYS A 51 -24.69 -10.78 17.93
N LEU A 52 -25.71 -10.22 17.29
CA LEU A 52 -26.42 -10.84 16.17
C LEU A 52 -25.55 -10.92 14.91
N GLU A 53 -24.74 -9.88 14.63
CA GLU A 53 -23.82 -9.92 13.50
C GLU A 53 -22.77 -11.01 13.65
N LYS A 54 -22.22 -11.16 14.86
CA LYS A 54 -21.14 -12.11 15.13
C LYS A 54 -21.65 -13.53 15.45
N GLY A 55 -22.87 -13.67 15.92
CA GLY A 55 -23.40 -14.92 16.47
C GLY A 55 -22.93 -15.20 17.91
N GLU A 56 -22.62 -14.16 18.69
CA GLU A 56 -22.09 -14.27 20.05
C GLU A 56 -23.24 -14.46 21.08
N GLY A 57 -23.40 -15.69 21.56
CA GLY A 57 -24.46 -16.05 22.48
C GLY A 57 -25.87 -16.08 21.90
N VAL A 58 -26.02 -15.80 20.61
CA VAL A 58 -27.27 -15.82 19.83
C VAL A 58 -26.99 -16.34 18.43
N SER A 59 -28.01 -16.81 17.72
CA SER A 59 -27.88 -17.20 16.31
C SER A 59 -27.50 -15.99 15.48
N LYS A 60 -26.50 -16.13 14.59
CA LYS A 60 -26.11 -15.07 13.67
C LYS A 60 -27.28 -14.67 12.76
N ASP A 61 -27.61 -13.37 12.75
CA ASP A 61 -28.66 -12.79 11.92
C ASP A 61 -28.31 -11.34 11.56
N GLU A 62 -27.69 -11.16 10.38
CA GLU A 62 -27.28 -9.83 9.91
C GLU A 62 -28.47 -8.90 9.58
N VAL A 63 -29.65 -9.47 9.26
CA VAL A 63 -30.86 -8.67 9.00
C VAL A 63 -31.41 -8.10 10.31
N LYS A 64 -31.46 -8.90 11.36
CA LYS A 64 -31.85 -8.42 12.69
C LYS A 64 -30.81 -7.43 13.24
N ALA A 65 -29.52 -7.65 13.00
CA ALA A 65 -28.45 -6.71 13.36
C ALA A 65 -28.66 -5.36 12.68
N GLU A 66 -28.92 -5.34 11.37
CA GLU A 66 -29.24 -4.10 10.62
C GLU A 66 -30.42 -3.36 11.26
N ASN A 67 -31.48 -4.08 11.62
CA ASN A 67 -32.67 -3.48 12.25
C ASN A 67 -32.33 -2.88 13.62
N CYS A 68 -31.58 -3.58 14.47
CA CYS A 68 -31.13 -3.07 15.76
C CYS A 68 -30.33 -1.77 15.59
N TRP A 69 -29.39 -1.75 14.67
CA TRP A 69 -28.56 -0.54 14.42
C TRP A 69 -29.36 0.62 13.81
N LYS A 70 -30.38 0.35 12.97
CA LYS A 70 -31.29 1.39 12.48
C LYS A 70 -32.10 2.00 13.64
N ILE A 71 -32.56 1.17 14.57
CA ILE A 71 -33.27 1.63 15.78
C ILE A 71 -32.28 2.49 16.61
N ALA A 72 -31.10 1.98 16.95
CA ALA A 72 -30.12 2.70 17.74
C ALA A 72 -29.66 4.03 17.06
N SER A 73 -29.48 4.03 15.73
CA SER A 73 -29.18 5.23 14.94
C SER A 73 -30.28 6.30 15.05
N SER A 74 -31.56 5.91 15.25
CA SER A 74 -32.66 6.87 15.44
C SER A 74 -32.63 7.58 16.78
N TYR A 75 -31.80 7.13 17.73
CA TYR A 75 -31.49 7.76 19.01
C TYR A 75 -30.10 8.34 19.10
N ASP A 76 -29.53 8.70 17.95
CA ASP A 76 -28.22 9.34 17.81
C ASP A 76 -27.06 8.54 18.43
N ILE A 77 -27.12 7.20 18.33
CA ILE A 77 -26.00 6.34 18.70
C ILE A 77 -25.04 6.28 17.52
N SER A 78 -23.98 7.08 17.58
CA SER A 78 -22.98 7.22 16.53
C SER A 78 -22.33 5.88 16.12
N ARG A 79 -22.06 4.99 17.11
CA ARG A 79 -21.53 3.65 16.86
C ARG A 79 -22.44 2.83 15.95
N ALA A 80 -23.77 2.95 16.09
CA ALA A 80 -24.72 2.26 15.22
C ALA A 80 -24.61 2.72 13.76
N ASN A 81 -24.35 4.01 13.54
CA ASN A 81 -24.11 4.56 12.21
C ASN A 81 -22.83 4.02 11.56
N LEU A 82 -21.76 3.89 12.35
CA LEU A 82 -20.50 3.28 11.88
C LEU A 82 -20.72 1.81 11.48
N LEU A 83 -21.39 1.03 12.33
CA LEU A 83 -21.66 -0.40 12.09
C LEU A 83 -22.55 -0.61 10.85
N LEU A 84 -23.58 0.20 10.68
CA LEU A 84 -24.40 0.22 9.46
C LEU A 84 -23.56 0.53 8.22
N GLY A 85 -22.67 1.50 8.32
CA GLY A 85 -21.76 1.86 7.25
C GLY A 85 -20.90 0.68 6.81
N ARG A 86 -20.23 0.03 7.76
CA ARG A 86 -19.40 -1.18 7.54
C ARG A 86 -20.21 -2.32 6.91
N MET A 87 -21.40 -2.58 7.45
CA MET A 87 -22.30 -3.62 6.94
C MET A 87 -22.71 -3.35 5.50
N TYR A 88 -23.08 -2.10 5.16
CA TYR A 88 -23.46 -1.75 3.79
C TYR A 88 -22.28 -1.75 2.81
N MET A 89 -21.06 -1.53 3.28
CA MET A 89 -19.85 -1.68 2.44
C MET A 89 -19.60 -3.15 2.09
N LYS A 90 -19.80 -4.05 3.05
CA LYS A 90 -19.61 -5.50 2.87
C LYS A 90 -20.77 -6.17 2.10
N GLY A 91 -21.98 -5.68 2.33
CA GLY A 91 -23.23 -6.35 1.92
C GLY A 91 -23.77 -7.27 3.00
N ILE A 92 -25.08 -7.36 3.10
CA ILE A 92 -25.81 -8.15 4.13
C ILE A 92 -25.92 -9.59 3.64
N ASN A 93 -25.62 -10.56 4.51
CA ASN A 93 -25.65 -12.00 4.21
C ASN A 93 -24.91 -12.40 2.92
N GLY A 94 -23.76 -11.78 2.66
CA GLY A 94 -22.99 -12.02 1.42
C GLY A 94 -23.63 -11.43 0.16
N GLY A 95 -24.64 -10.59 0.32
CA GLY A 95 -25.27 -9.86 -0.76
C GLY A 95 -24.38 -8.74 -1.31
N LYS A 96 -24.87 -8.03 -2.33
CA LYS A 96 -24.12 -6.93 -2.94
C LYS A 96 -23.96 -5.75 -1.98
N PRO A 97 -22.81 -5.08 -1.94
CA PRO A 97 -22.60 -3.82 -1.24
C PRO A 97 -23.63 -2.75 -1.64
N ASN A 98 -23.95 -1.88 -0.68
CA ASN A 98 -24.78 -0.70 -0.93
C ASN A 98 -24.02 0.58 -0.56
N PRO A 99 -23.12 1.08 -1.43
CA PRO A 99 -22.26 2.21 -1.12
C PRO A 99 -23.04 3.51 -0.81
N ARG A 100 -24.23 3.68 -1.38
CA ARG A 100 -25.07 4.87 -1.09
C ARG A 100 -25.59 4.87 0.35
N LYS A 101 -26.04 3.71 0.84
CA LYS A 101 -26.45 3.58 2.26
C LYS A 101 -25.22 3.66 3.17
N ALA A 102 -24.11 3.00 2.80
CA ALA A 102 -22.86 3.08 3.53
C ALA A 102 -22.42 4.53 3.73
N ARG A 103 -22.34 5.30 2.65
CA ARG A 103 -21.99 6.72 2.71
C ARG A 103 -22.84 7.51 3.69
N ARG A 104 -24.18 7.40 3.60
CA ARG A 104 -25.08 8.16 4.47
C ARG A 104 -24.88 7.84 5.97
N SER A 105 -24.66 6.57 6.28
CA SER A 105 -24.42 6.14 7.66
C SER A 105 -23.03 6.61 8.14
N LEU A 106 -22.00 6.47 7.30
CA LEU A 106 -20.64 6.90 7.63
C LEU A 106 -20.52 8.43 7.75
N GLU A 107 -21.23 9.20 6.91
CA GLU A 107 -21.28 10.67 7.03
C GLU A 107 -21.79 11.08 8.43
N ARG A 108 -22.89 10.48 8.91
CA ARG A 108 -23.41 10.74 10.26
C ARG A 108 -22.39 10.37 11.36
N ALA A 109 -21.81 9.18 11.27
CA ALA A 109 -20.80 8.76 12.24
C ALA A 109 -19.55 9.63 12.20
N SER A 110 -19.14 10.09 11.02
CA SER A 110 -18.02 11.02 10.86
C SER A 110 -18.36 12.40 11.44
N ASP A 111 -19.57 12.93 11.20
CA ASP A 111 -20.02 14.20 11.78
C ASP A 111 -20.02 14.14 13.32
N ASP A 112 -20.31 12.98 13.91
CA ASP A 112 -20.18 12.71 15.34
C ASP A 112 -18.75 12.49 15.84
N GLY A 113 -17.74 12.65 14.97
CA GLY A 113 -16.33 12.59 15.35
C GLY A 113 -15.62 11.25 15.13
N SER A 114 -16.28 10.24 14.56
CA SER A 114 -15.64 8.94 14.31
C SER A 114 -14.53 9.03 13.27
N ALA A 115 -13.29 8.77 13.71
CA ALA A 115 -12.12 8.71 12.82
C ALA A 115 -12.26 7.55 11.80
N GLU A 116 -12.68 6.37 12.28
CA GLU A 116 -12.89 5.20 11.43
C GLU A 116 -13.96 5.45 10.36
N ALA A 117 -15.05 6.14 10.68
CA ALA A 117 -16.07 6.48 9.69
C ALA A 117 -15.52 7.41 8.60
N ALA A 118 -14.72 8.38 8.97
CA ALA A 118 -14.04 9.25 8.01
C ALA A 118 -13.06 8.46 7.13
N SER A 119 -12.27 7.55 7.70
CA SER A 119 -11.36 6.66 6.97
C SER A 119 -12.11 5.81 5.94
N LEU A 120 -13.23 5.20 6.35
CA LEU A 120 -14.09 4.40 5.46
C LEU A 120 -14.75 5.25 4.34
N LEU A 121 -15.08 6.51 4.61
CA LEU A 121 -15.55 7.45 3.56
C LEU A 121 -14.43 7.74 2.57
N GLY A 122 -13.20 7.97 3.04
CA GLY A 122 -12.03 8.09 2.19
C GLY A 122 -11.94 6.92 1.23
N LYS A 123 -12.00 5.70 1.76
CA LYS A 123 -11.97 4.47 0.97
C LYS A 123 -13.09 4.36 -0.05
N LEU A 124 -14.33 4.73 0.30
CA LEU A 124 -15.47 4.72 -0.62
C LEU A 124 -15.25 5.60 -1.87
N TYR A 125 -14.61 6.76 -1.69
CA TYR A 125 -14.31 7.68 -2.77
C TYR A 125 -13.07 7.27 -3.57
N ASP A 126 -12.07 6.71 -2.90
CA ASP A 126 -10.80 6.26 -3.50
C ASP A 126 -11.02 5.04 -4.42
N GLU A 127 -11.77 4.05 -3.96
CA GLU A 127 -12.10 2.85 -4.74
C GLU A 127 -13.23 3.08 -5.77
N GLY A 128 -13.82 4.27 -5.82
CA GLY A 128 -14.90 4.59 -6.75
C GLY A 128 -16.17 3.78 -6.54
N MET A 129 -16.41 3.26 -5.33
CA MET A 129 -17.60 2.44 -5.02
C MET A 129 -18.92 3.17 -5.25
N LEU A 130 -18.90 4.51 -5.27
CA LEU A 130 -20.06 5.37 -5.57
C LEU A 130 -20.30 5.59 -7.07
N GLY A 131 -19.57 4.89 -7.94
CA GLY A 131 -19.68 4.92 -9.38
C GLY A 131 -18.52 5.62 -10.09
N ARG A 132 -17.72 6.43 -9.37
CA ARG A 132 -16.49 7.04 -9.88
C ARG A 132 -15.52 7.30 -8.74
N VAL A 133 -14.24 7.20 -9.04
CA VAL A 133 -13.14 7.63 -8.15
C VAL A 133 -13.20 9.15 -7.97
N SER A 134 -12.95 9.61 -6.75
CA SER A 134 -12.82 11.05 -6.43
C SER A 134 -11.67 11.26 -5.46
N PRO A 135 -10.43 11.39 -5.98
CA PRO A 135 -9.24 11.49 -5.16
C PRO A 135 -9.26 12.71 -4.22
N GLU A 136 -9.88 13.82 -4.64
CA GLU A 136 -9.99 15.03 -3.82
C GLU A 136 -10.84 14.78 -2.56
N LYS A 137 -11.98 14.07 -2.72
CA LYS A 137 -12.81 13.71 -1.58
C LYS A 137 -12.17 12.64 -0.72
N ALA A 138 -11.52 11.65 -1.35
CA ALA A 138 -10.78 10.62 -0.65
C ALA A 138 -9.72 11.25 0.26
N PHE A 139 -8.91 12.15 -0.29
CA PHE A 139 -7.90 12.88 0.48
C PHE A 139 -8.51 13.67 1.64
N GLN A 140 -9.59 14.43 1.41
CA GLN A 140 -10.24 15.21 2.46
C GLN A 140 -10.69 14.33 3.64
N TYR A 141 -11.29 13.17 3.35
CA TYR A 141 -11.75 12.26 4.39
C TYR A 141 -10.61 11.50 5.07
N TYR A 142 -9.56 11.09 4.34
CA TYR A 142 -8.38 10.50 4.95
C TYR A 142 -7.64 11.50 5.84
N LEU A 143 -7.47 12.75 5.40
CA LEU A 143 -6.86 13.79 6.23
C LEU A 143 -7.68 14.01 7.51
N LEU A 144 -9.00 14.13 7.42
CA LEU A 144 -9.89 14.26 8.56
C LEU A 144 -9.76 13.08 9.54
N ALA A 145 -9.68 11.85 9.02
CA ALA A 145 -9.49 10.66 9.84
C ALA A 145 -8.11 10.63 10.51
N ALA A 146 -7.06 10.99 9.76
CA ALA A 146 -5.68 11.08 10.27
C ALA A 146 -5.53 12.12 11.39
N GLU A 147 -6.15 13.28 11.24
CA GLU A 147 -6.20 14.32 12.29
C GLU A 147 -6.89 13.84 13.56
N ARG A 148 -7.87 12.92 13.42
CA ARG A 148 -8.58 12.28 14.54
C ARG A 148 -7.90 11.03 15.09
N GLY A 149 -6.74 10.65 14.55
CA GLY A 149 -5.91 9.58 15.09
C GLY A 149 -6.06 8.22 14.42
N ASP A 150 -6.75 8.11 13.28
CA ASP A 150 -6.78 6.87 12.49
C ASP A 150 -5.42 6.63 11.82
N THR A 151 -4.73 5.57 12.22
CA THR A 151 -3.35 5.30 11.79
C THR A 151 -3.27 4.91 10.31
N ALA A 152 -4.20 4.10 9.83
CA ALA A 152 -4.27 3.73 8.43
C ALA A 152 -4.53 4.96 7.53
N ALA A 153 -5.41 5.88 7.97
CA ALA A 153 -5.65 7.12 7.27
C ALA A 153 -4.42 8.05 7.29
N MET A 154 -3.58 8.00 8.33
CA MET A 154 -2.30 8.72 8.33
C MET A 154 -1.39 8.24 7.21
N LEU A 155 -1.25 6.90 7.04
CA LEU A 155 -0.48 6.34 5.94
C LEU A 155 -1.05 6.77 4.58
N MET A 156 -2.36 6.67 4.40
CA MET A 156 -3.02 7.08 3.15
C MET A 156 -2.83 8.57 2.87
N THR A 157 -2.97 9.43 3.87
CA THR A 157 -2.73 10.87 3.75
C THR A 157 -1.30 11.16 3.29
N GLY A 158 -0.32 10.47 3.87
CA GLY A 158 1.08 10.56 3.46
C GLY A 158 1.28 10.15 2.00
N LEU A 159 0.66 9.05 1.56
CA LEU A 159 0.74 8.60 0.17
C LEU A 159 0.12 9.60 -0.82
N PHE A 160 -0.99 10.25 -0.46
CA PHE A 160 -1.59 11.31 -1.28
C PHE A 160 -0.66 12.52 -1.44
N TYR A 161 0.02 12.95 -0.36
CA TYR A 161 1.04 13.99 -0.44
C TYR A 161 2.25 13.56 -1.29
N ALA A 162 2.70 12.31 -1.18
CA ALA A 162 3.80 11.79 -1.97
C ALA A 162 3.48 11.75 -3.47
N GLN A 163 2.26 11.36 -3.83
CA GLN A 163 1.84 11.27 -5.23
C GLN A 163 1.51 12.62 -5.86
N GLY A 164 0.96 13.55 -5.08
CA GLY A 164 0.55 14.86 -5.57
C GLY A 164 -0.66 14.83 -6.53
N THR A 165 -1.55 13.82 -6.42
CA THR A 165 -2.66 13.61 -7.37
C THR A 165 -3.88 14.49 -7.11
N SER A 166 -4.16 14.83 -5.85
CA SER A 166 -5.30 15.66 -5.42
C SER A 166 -4.91 16.80 -4.49
N VAL A 167 -3.65 16.85 -4.16
CA VAL A 167 -2.99 17.87 -3.36
C VAL A 167 -1.62 18.15 -3.98
N ARG A 168 -1.07 19.33 -3.76
CA ARG A 168 0.30 19.61 -4.20
C ARG A 168 1.25 18.59 -3.58
N LYS A 169 2.12 18.00 -4.40
CA LYS A 169 3.15 17.07 -3.94
C LYS A 169 4.02 17.72 -2.85
N ASP A 170 4.15 17.02 -1.74
CA ASP A 170 4.93 17.46 -0.59
C ASP A 170 5.51 16.22 0.12
N LEU A 171 6.78 15.92 -0.15
CA LEU A 171 7.43 14.74 0.41
C LEU A 171 7.69 14.87 1.92
N ALA A 172 7.88 16.10 2.43
CA ALA A 172 8.05 16.33 3.87
C ALA A 172 6.74 16.07 4.63
N ALA A 173 5.62 16.57 4.11
CA ALA A 173 4.30 16.26 4.67
C ALA A 173 3.98 14.76 4.55
N ALA A 174 4.35 14.12 3.44
CA ALA A 174 4.18 12.68 3.24
C ALA A 174 4.92 11.88 4.32
N GLU A 175 6.20 12.18 4.51
CA GLU A 175 7.04 11.52 5.50
C GLU A 175 6.51 11.71 6.92
N MET A 176 6.14 12.93 7.27
CA MET A 176 5.58 13.26 8.59
C MET A 176 4.35 12.40 8.90
N TRP A 177 3.41 12.28 7.98
CA TRP A 177 2.19 11.49 8.18
C TRP A 177 2.46 9.99 8.24
N ILE A 178 3.33 9.45 7.37
CA ILE A 178 3.69 8.03 7.36
C ILE A 178 4.41 7.66 8.67
N ARG A 179 5.40 8.46 9.11
CA ARG A 179 6.11 8.23 10.37
C ARG A 179 5.16 8.29 11.57
N LYS A 180 4.23 9.24 11.59
CA LYS A 180 3.23 9.35 12.66
C LYS A 180 2.33 8.12 12.72
N GLY A 181 1.83 7.61 11.59
CA GLY A 181 1.04 6.38 11.55
C GLY A 181 1.82 5.16 12.05
N ARG A 182 3.09 5.03 11.64
CA ARG A 182 4.02 4.00 12.11
C ARG A 182 4.25 4.08 13.63
N GLU A 183 4.55 5.26 14.16
CA GLU A 183 4.82 5.49 15.59
C GLU A 183 3.59 5.18 16.46
N MET A 184 2.40 5.40 15.94
CA MET A 184 1.13 5.05 16.59
C MET A 184 0.77 3.57 16.44
N GLY A 185 1.62 2.76 15.83
CA GLY A 185 1.51 1.31 15.78
C GLY A 185 0.67 0.76 14.64
N ASP A 186 0.55 1.49 13.53
CA ASP A 186 -0.10 0.93 12.34
C ASP A 186 0.66 -0.30 11.82
N PRO A 187 -0.02 -1.42 11.55
CA PRO A 187 0.64 -2.66 11.13
C PRO A 187 1.37 -2.54 9.79
N ASP A 188 0.93 -1.64 8.91
CA ASP A 188 1.53 -1.40 7.60
C ASP A 188 2.55 -0.24 7.62
N GLY A 189 2.80 0.36 8.79
CA GLY A 189 3.64 1.54 8.95
C GLY A 189 5.07 1.34 8.46
N ASP A 190 5.74 0.24 8.85
CA ASP A 190 7.11 -0.08 8.39
C ASP A 190 7.17 -0.34 6.88
N ALA A 191 6.19 -1.08 6.34
CA ALA A 191 6.13 -1.39 4.92
C ALA A 191 5.90 -0.13 4.07
N THR A 192 4.99 0.74 4.52
CA THR A 192 4.67 1.99 3.83
C THR A 192 5.87 2.96 3.87
N LEU A 193 6.51 3.11 5.03
CA LEU A 193 7.69 3.96 5.18
C LEU A 193 8.83 3.47 4.29
N ARG A 194 9.13 2.17 4.30
CA ARG A 194 10.15 1.57 3.45
C ARG A 194 9.94 1.89 1.97
N VAL A 195 8.71 1.68 1.46
CA VAL A 195 8.39 1.95 0.05
C VAL A 195 8.49 3.46 -0.26
N PHE A 196 7.98 4.30 0.63
CA PHE A 196 8.07 5.75 0.51
C PHE A 196 9.52 6.22 0.41
N LEU A 197 10.39 5.82 1.35
CA LEU A 197 11.80 6.19 1.36
C LEU A 197 12.54 5.72 0.11
N ALA A 198 12.29 4.47 -0.32
CA ALA A 198 12.91 3.87 -1.48
C ALA A 198 12.54 4.55 -2.82
N VAL A 199 11.38 5.17 -2.89
CA VAL A 199 10.95 5.95 -4.08
C VAL A 199 11.45 7.39 -3.97
N SER A 200 11.27 8.02 -2.82
CA SER A 200 11.59 9.43 -2.61
C SER A 200 13.07 9.74 -2.72
N CYS A 201 13.97 8.81 -2.34
CA CYS A 201 15.41 9.02 -2.50
C CYS A 201 15.80 9.26 -3.97
N ALA A 202 15.21 8.55 -4.93
CA ALA A 202 15.42 8.78 -6.35
C ALA A 202 14.86 10.13 -6.84
N GLU A 203 13.74 10.58 -6.25
CA GLU A 203 13.13 11.87 -6.58
C GLU A 203 13.97 13.06 -6.09
N TYR A 204 14.61 12.95 -4.93
CA TYR A 204 15.55 13.97 -4.44
C TYR A 204 16.79 14.09 -5.33
N VAL A 205 17.29 12.98 -5.87
CA VAL A 205 18.43 13.00 -6.82
C VAL A 205 18.04 13.63 -8.15
N THR A 206 16.85 13.29 -8.68
CA THR A 206 16.41 13.77 -10.00
C THR A 206 15.75 15.16 -9.97
N GLY A 207 15.53 15.73 -8.79
CA GLY A 207 14.81 17.00 -8.62
C GLY A 207 13.31 16.90 -8.77
N GLN A 208 12.74 15.71 -8.92
CA GLN A 208 11.29 15.49 -8.98
C GLN A 208 10.60 15.79 -7.65
N ALA A 209 11.37 15.79 -6.55
CA ALA A 209 10.93 16.25 -5.24
C ALA A 209 10.69 17.78 -5.16
N GLY A 210 11.04 18.53 -6.20
CA GLY A 210 11.03 19.99 -6.23
C GLY A 210 12.36 20.63 -5.79
N VAL A 211 13.25 19.86 -5.21
CA VAL A 211 14.61 20.22 -4.79
C VAL A 211 15.53 19.02 -5.03
N VAL A 212 16.80 19.29 -5.33
CA VAL A 212 17.84 18.26 -5.36
C VAL A 212 18.54 18.27 -4.00
N ASP A 213 18.48 17.15 -3.30
CA ASP A 213 19.15 16.94 -2.01
C ASP A 213 19.72 15.51 -1.95
N GLU A 214 21.01 15.41 -2.20
CA GLU A 214 21.69 14.12 -2.26
C GLU A 214 21.96 13.51 -0.88
N GLU A 215 22.16 14.35 0.13
CA GLU A 215 22.41 13.86 1.48
C GLU A 215 21.10 13.27 2.06
N GLU A 216 19.97 13.92 1.81
CA GLU A 216 18.67 13.38 2.15
C GLU A 216 18.38 12.08 1.38
N ALA A 217 18.68 12.06 0.08
CA ALA A 217 18.51 10.84 -0.74
C ALA A 217 19.32 9.65 -0.18
N LYS A 218 20.57 9.88 0.22
CA LYS A 218 21.44 8.85 0.80
C LYS A 218 20.92 8.39 2.18
N ALA A 219 20.44 9.32 3.01
CA ALA A 219 19.86 9.02 4.32
C ALA A 219 18.61 8.15 4.18
N MET A 220 17.70 8.54 3.28
CA MET A 220 16.49 7.78 2.96
C MET A 220 16.80 6.38 2.42
N ALA A 221 17.77 6.27 1.52
CA ALA A 221 18.16 4.97 0.98
C ALA A 221 18.75 4.04 2.05
N LYS A 222 19.53 4.58 2.98
CA LYS A 222 20.07 3.82 4.11
C LYS A 222 18.96 3.31 5.03
N GLU A 223 18.01 4.18 5.39
CA GLU A 223 16.88 3.78 6.25
C GLU A 223 15.97 2.76 5.54
N ALA A 224 15.70 2.93 4.23
CA ALA A 224 14.95 1.96 3.46
C ALA A 224 15.61 0.57 3.45
N GLU A 225 16.96 0.51 3.32
CA GLU A 225 17.72 -0.74 3.44
C GLU A 225 17.58 -1.36 4.84
N GLU A 226 17.69 -0.55 5.90
CA GLU A 226 17.51 -1.00 7.30
C GLU A 226 16.10 -1.56 7.53
N LEU A 227 15.09 -1.03 6.84
CA LEU A 227 13.72 -1.55 6.80
C LEU A 227 13.53 -2.74 5.83
N GLY A 228 14.60 -3.22 5.20
CA GLY A 228 14.63 -4.43 4.39
C GLY A 228 14.41 -4.22 2.88
N ASP A 229 14.49 -2.99 2.37
CA ASP A 229 14.50 -2.76 0.92
C ASP A 229 15.88 -3.06 0.32
N LYS A 230 16.00 -4.21 -0.33
CA LYS A 230 17.26 -4.63 -0.96
C LYS A 230 17.54 -3.93 -2.29
N ASP A 231 16.48 -3.41 -2.94
CA ASP A 231 16.56 -2.83 -4.28
C ASP A 231 16.84 -1.32 -4.26
N VAL A 232 16.77 -0.67 -3.10
CA VAL A 232 16.85 0.79 -2.99
C VAL A 232 18.10 1.36 -3.64
N TYR A 233 19.27 0.72 -3.47
CA TYR A 233 20.52 1.22 -4.07
C TYR A 233 20.57 1.01 -5.58
N TYR A 234 19.92 -0.02 -6.12
CA TYR A 234 19.78 -0.13 -7.57
C TYR A 234 18.97 1.03 -8.14
N ARG A 235 17.82 1.35 -7.52
CA ARG A 235 16.96 2.49 -7.93
C ARG A 235 17.68 3.82 -7.79
N LEU A 236 18.44 4.00 -6.71
CA LEU A 236 19.22 5.22 -6.48
C LEU A 236 20.35 5.36 -7.53
N GLY A 237 21.07 4.28 -7.85
CA GLY A 237 22.07 4.24 -8.90
C GLY A 237 21.48 4.62 -10.27
N ASP A 238 20.30 4.10 -10.58
CA ASP A 238 19.54 4.42 -11.78
C ASP A 238 19.14 5.91 -11.84
N ALA A 239 18.73 6.48 -10.70
CA ALA A 239 18.44 7.91 -10.59
C ALA A 239 19.69 8.77 -10.86
N TYR A 240 20.82 8.44 -10.26
CA TYR A 240 22.10 9.11 -10.53
C TYR A 240 22.51 9.02 -12.00
N THR A 241 22.38 7.83 -12.59
CA THR A 241 22.71 7.62 -14.02
C THR A 241 21.87 8.51 -14.93
N ARG A 242 20.56 8.66 -14.64
CA ARG A 242 19.66 9.54 -15.43
C ARG A 242 20.05 11.01 -15.35
N THR A 243 20.66 11.47 -14.26
CA THR A 243 21.11 12.86 -14.16
C THR A 243 22.36 13.14 -15.03
N GLY A 244 23.12 12.11 -15.34
CA GLY A 244 24.39 12.20 -16.08
C GLY A 244 25.53 12.91 -15.34
N LYS A 245 25.33 13.30 -14.09
CA LYS A 245 26.27 14.15 -13.33
C LYS A 245 27.04 13.39 -12.25
N HIS A 246 26.43 12.39 -11.64
CA HIS A 246 26.93 11.71 -10.44
C HIS A 246 27.26 10.26 -10.76
N GLN A 247 28.23 10.07 -11.68
CA GLN A 247 28.58 8.74 -12.19
C GLN A 247 29.30 7.87 -11.15
N GLU A 248 30.12 8.48 -10.30
CA GLU A 248 30.80 7.76 -9.21
C GLU A 248 29.80 7.26 -8.17
N GLU A 249 28.82 8.08 -7.81
CA GLU A 249 27.75 7.73 -6.91
C GLU A 249 26.86 6.62 -7.49
N ALA A 250 26.57 6.69 -8.80
CA ALA A 250 25.82 5.64 -9.50
C ALA A 250 26.54 4.29 -9.40
N TYR A 251 27.85 4.28 -9.71
CA TYR A 251 28.66 3.08 -9.60
C TYR A 251 28.69 2.52 -8.18
N ALA A 252 28.90 3.38 -7.16
CA ALA A 252 28.91 2.97 -5.77
C ALA A 252 27.56 2.38 -5.32
N CYS A 253 26.45 2.94 -5.81
CA CYS A 253 25.12 2.42 -5.55
C CYS A 253 24.90 1.05 -6.20
N TYR A 254 25.30 0.87 -7.46
CA TYR A 254 25.22 -0.44 -8.11
C TYR A 254 26.11 -1.49 -7.44
N GLU A 255 27.32 -1.11 -6.99
CA GLU A 255 28.18 -2.01 -6.23
C GLU A 255 27.52 -2.50 -4.97
N LYS A 256 26.84 -1.60 -4.24
CA LYS A 256 26.11 -1.95 -3.02
C LYS A 256 24.89 -2.83 -3.32
N ALA A 257 24.14 -2.52 -4.36
CA ALA A 257 23.02 -3.35 -4.81
C ALA A 257 23.49 -4.75 -5.25
N ALA A 258 24.63 -4.84 -5.92
CA ALA A 258 25.23 -6.11 -6.30
C ALA A 258 25.65 -6.95 -5.08
N LYS A 259 26.18 -6.32 -4.03
CA LYS A 259 26.47 -6.98 -2.74
C LYS A 259 25.20 -7.50 -2.05
N ASN A 260 24.08 -6.80 -2.24
CA ASN A 260 22.76 -7.23 -1.74
C ASN A 260 22.11 -8.33 -2.60
N GLY A 261 22.78 -8.77 -3.68
CA GLY A 261 22.31 -9.87 -4.53
C GLY A 261 21.31 -9.44 -5.60
N ILE A 262 21.22 -8.16 -5.92
CA ILE A 262 20.32 -7.66 -6.97
C ILE A 262 20.90 -7.98 -8.34
N ILE A 263 20.26 -8.87 -9.08
CA ILE A 263 20.74 -9.39 -10.36
C ILE A 263 20.91 -8.29 -11.39
N ALA A 264 19.95 -7.36 -11.50
CA ALA A 264 20.04 -6.22 -12.42
C ALA A 264 21.27 -5.33 -12.13
N ALA A 265 21.73 -5.27 -10.87
CA ALA A 265 22.92 -4.53 -10.52
C ALA A 265 24.21 -5.17 -11.07
N TYR A 266 24.23 -6.51 -11.29
CA TYR A 266 25.38 -7.16 -11.91
C TYR A 266 25.58 -6.67 -13.35
N SER A 267 24.51 -6.59 -14.11
CA SER A 267 24.51 -6.05 -15.47
C SER A 267 24.88 -4.56 -15.50
N ALA A 268 24.35 -3.78 -14.57
CA ALA A 268 24.72 -2.36 -14.43
C ALA A 268 26.22 -2.17 -14.09
N MET A 269 26.78 -3.01 -13.21
CA MET A 269 28.22 -3.03 -12.88
C MET A 269 29.08 -3.35 -14.12
N GLY A 270 28.65 -4.35 -14.90
CA GLY A 270 29.28 -4.68 -16.17
C GLY A 270 29.32 -3.48 -17.11
N LEU A 271 28.17 -2.82 -17.31
CA LEU A 271 28.05 -1.65 -18.17
C LEU A 271 28.93 -0.48 -17.70
N CYS A 272 28.93 -0.19 -16.40
CA CYS A 272 29.77 0.87 -15.84
C CYS A 272 31.27 0.62 -16.07
N LEU A 273 31.71 -0.62 -15.90
CA LEU A 273 33.11 -1.01 -16.10
C LEU A 273 33.49 -1.04 -17.59
N GLU A 274 32.60 -1.44 -18.48
CA GLU A 274 32.81 -1.42 -19.92
C GLU A 274 32.93 0.02 -20.44
N ALA A 275 31.96 0.87 -20.10
CA ALA A 275 31.91 2.24 -20.61
C ALA A 275 32.75 3.24 -19.80
N GLY A 276 33.32 2.87 -18.65
CA GLY A 276 34.03 3.78 -17.77
C GLY A 276 33.12 4.79 -17.04
N ILE A 277 31.91 4.38 -16.70
CA ILE A 277 30.93 5.25 -16.02
C ILE A 277 31.18 5.21 -14.50
N GLY A 278 31.66 6.33 -13.95
CA GLY A 278 32.00 6.48 -12.54
C GLY A 278 33.17 5.64 -12.03
N VAL A 279 33.82 4.90 -12.92
CA VAL A 279 34.97 4.04 -12.62
C VAL A 279 35.87 3.97 -13.84
N LYS A 280 37.17 3.68 -13.65
CA LYS A 280 38.04 3.40 -14.77
C LYS A 280 37.58 2.15 -15.50
N SER A 281 37.50 2.24 -16.85
CA SER A 281 37.14 1.09 -17.70
C SER A 281 38.04 -0.11 -17.46
N ASP A 282 37.42 -1.28 -17.32
CA ASP A 282 38.04 -2.59 -17.11
C ASP A 282 37.17 -3.67 -17.74
N ILE A 283 37.44 -3.97 -19.03
CA ILE A 283 36.62 -4.91 -19.80
C ILE A 283 36.62 -6.31 -19.20
N ALA A 284 37.75 -6.78 -18.67
CA ALA A 284 37.81 -8.12 -18.09
C ALA A 284 36.93 -8.23 -16.86
N LYS A 285 36.90 -7.19 -16.02
CA LYS A 285 35.93 -7.16 -14.89
C LYS A 285 34.51 -7.00 -15.37
N ALA A 286 34.23 -6.19 -16.40
CA ALA A 286 32.91 -6.06 -16.97
C ALA A 286 32.34 -7.42 -17.40
N VAL A 287 33.15 -8.18 -18.14
CA VAL A 287 32.78 -9.54 -18.59
C VAL A 287 32.50 -10.48 -17.39
N SER A 288 33.31 -10.39 -16.33
CA SER A 288 33.06 -11.19 -15.12
C SER A 288 31.71 -10.89 -14.48
N TRP A 289 31.28 -9.63 -14.48
CA TRP A 289 29.97 -9.22 -13.99
C TRP A 289 28.83 -9.66 -14.93
N TYR A 290 29.02 -9.53 -16.26
CA TYR A 290 28.03 -10.03 -17.23
C TYR A 290 27.85 -11.55 -17.12
N LYS A 291 28.96 -12.29 -16.95
CA LYS A 291 28.91 -13.74 -16.71
C LYS A 291 28.07 -14.06 -15.47
N LYS A 292 28.32 -13.35 -14.36
CA LYS A 292 27.54 -13.53 -13.12
C LYS A 292 26.06 -13.23 -13.34
N ALA A 293 25.72 -12.14 -14.03
CA ALA A 293 24.35 -11.81 -14.37
C ALA A 293 23.70 -12.90 -15.26
N ALA A 294 24.44 -13.40 -16.24
CA ALA A 294 24.00 -14.46 -17.15
C ALA A 294 23.70 -15.77 -16.40
N GLU A 295 24.57 -16.17 -15.48
CA GLU A 295 24.39 -17.36 -14.64
C GLU A 295 23.14 -17.26 -13.75
N GLU A 296 22.80 -16.05 -13.27
CA GLU A 296 21.59 -15.75 -12.51
C GLU A 296 20.35 -15.54 -13.40
N GLY A 297 20.51 -15.63 -14.71
CA GLY A 297 19.38 -15.62 -15.63
C GLY A 297 19.01 -14.26 -16.19
N ASP A 298 19.83 -13.23 -16.06
CA ASP A 298 19.59 -11.91 -16.67
C ASP A 298 19.80 -11.93 -18.18
N ALA A 299 18.80 -11.51 -18.96
CA ALA A 299 18.87 -11.54 -20.41
C ALA A 299 19.94 -10.62 -20.98
N PHE A 300 20.08 -9.40 -20.40
CA PHE A 300 21.09 -8.43 -20.78
C PHE A 300 22.50 -8.96 -20.48
N GLY A 301 22.73 -9.52 -19.30
CA GLY A 301 23.99 -10.16 -18.94
C GLY A 301 24.34 -11.33 -19.85
N MET A 302 23.35 -12.18 -20.22
CA MET A 302 23.56 -13.27 -21.20
C MET A 302 24.01 -12.75 -22.55
N ALA A 303 23.35 -11.68 -23.07
CA ALA A 303 23.69 -11.10 -24.36
C ALA A 303 25.10 -10.53 -24.35
N HIS A 304 25.44 -9.68 -23.36
CA HIS A 304 26.74 -9.04 -23.27
C HIS A 304 27.89 -10.04 -23.00
N TYR A 305 27.65 -11.07 -22.19
CA TYR A 305 28.62 -12.16 -22.03
C TYR A 305 28.83 -12.93 -23.33
N GLY A 306 27.74 -13.21 -24.06
CA GLY A 306 27.82 -13.83 -25.39
C GLY A 306 28.58 -12.99 -26.39
N TYR A 307 28.40 -11.66 -26.43
CA TYR A 307 29.16 -10.76 -27.30
C TYR A 307 30.66 -10.76 -26.95
N ALA A 308 30.99 -10.68 -25.67
CA ALA A 308 32.36 -10.71 -25.18
C ALA A 308 33.07 -12.01 -25.59
N LEU A 309 32.44 -13.16 -25.47
CA LEU A 309 32.96 -14.47 -25.89
C LEU A 309 33.14 -14.55 -27.42
N SER A 310 32.21 -13.99 -28.19
CA SER A 310 32.33 -14.02 -29.67
C SER A 310 33.46 -13.15 -30.17
N ALA A 311 33.67 -11.98 -29.55
CA ALA A 311 34.74 -11.06 -29.90
C ALA A 311 36.13 -11.45 -29.30
N GLY A 312 36.12 -12.16 -28.16
CA GLY A 312 37.34 -12.37 -27.36
C GLY A 312 37.76 -11.13 -26.58
N GLU A 313 36.81 -10.26 -26.25
CA GLU A 313 37.08 -9.02 -25.51
C GLU A 313 36.92 -9.26 -23.99
N GLY A 314 38.02 -9.06 -23.26
CA GLY A 314 38.07 -9.26 -21.82
C GLY A 314 38.03 -10.71 -21.35
N CYS A 315 37.90 -11.66 -22.25
CA CYS A 315 37.94 -13.11 -22.01
C CYS A 315 38.50 -13.85 -23.22
N GLU A 316 38.75 -15.15 -23.06
CA GLU A 316 39.15 -16.00 -24.20
C GLU A 316 37.95 -16.16 -25.14
N LYS A 317 38.23 -16.09 -26.47
CA LYS A 317 37.20 -16.25 -27.51
C LYS A 317 36.67 -17.68 -27.53
N ASP A 318 35.34 -17.84 -27.41
CA ASP A 318 34.62 -19.12 -27.57
C ASP A 318 33.31 -18.88 -28.31
N GLU A 319 33.31 -19.12 -29.64
CA GLU A 319 32.12 -18.91 -30.46
C GLU A 319 30.97 -19.89 -30.14
N LYS A 320 31.30 -21.10 -29.67
CA LYS A 320 30.28 -22.10 -29.32
C LYS A 320 29.58 -21.72 -28.05
N GLU A 321 30.32 -21.30 -27.03
CA GLU A 321 29.72 -20.82 -25.78
C GLU A 321 28.96 -19.51 -26.00
N ALA A 322 29.52 -18.58 -26.82
CA ALA A 322 28.87 -17.33 -27.23
C ALA A 322 27.47 -17.57 -27.82
N MET A 323 27.40 -18.47 -28.83
CA MET A 323 26.13 -18.81 -29.46
C MET A 323 25.12 -19.38 -28.47
N ALA A 324 25.57 -20.22 -27.53
CA ALA A 324 24.69 -20.80 -26.52
C ALA A 324 24.09 -19.73 -25.58
N TRP A 325 24.88 -18.74 -25.17
CA TRP A 325 24.39 -17.64 -24.33
C TRP A 325 23.51 -16.69 -25.12
N LEU A 326 23.85 -16.36 -26.38
CA LEU A 326 23.01 -15.53 -27.25
C LEU A 326 21.64 -16.16 -27.51
N ILE A 327 21.56 -17.49 -27.72
CA ILE A 327 20.28 -18.20 -27.85
C ILE A 327 19.46 -18.05 -26.58
N LYS A 328 20.05 -18.24 -25.39
CA LYS A 328 19.35 -18.07 -24.12
C LYS A 328 18.83 -16.64 -23.93
N ALA A 329 19.65 -15.62 -24.28
CA ALA A 329 19.24 -14.23 -24.22
C ALA A 329 18.07 -13.94 -25.18
N ALA A 330 18.16 -14.42 -26.41
CA ALA A 330 17.13 -14.28 -27.44
C ALA A 330 15.81 -14.96 -27.03
N MET A 331 15.86 -16.15 -26.43
CA MET A 331 14.70 -16.84 -25.88
C MET A 331 14.02 -16.05 -24.73
N LYS A 332 14.75 -15.16 -24.07
CA LYS A 332 14.23 -14.22 -23.06
C LYS A 332 13.79 -12.87 -23.64
N GLY A 333 13.87 -12.72 -24.97
CA GLY A 333 13.40 -11.54 -25.68
C GLY A 333 14.45 -10.44 -25.86
N ASP A 334 15.75 -10.72 -25.68
CA ASP A 334 16.79 -9.75 -25.96
C ASP A 334 16.89 -9.50 -27.47
N GLU A 335 16.50 -8.30 -27.93
CA GLU A 335 16.47 -7.93 -29.35
C GLU A 335 17.86 -7.89 -29.99
N GLY A 336 18.89 -7.49 -29.20
CA GLY A 336 20.27 -7.47 -29.65
C GLY A 336 20.77 -8.88 -29.98
N ALA A 337 20.55 -9.81 -29.07
CA ALA A 337 20.91 -11.21 -29.27
C ALA A 337 20.15 -11.84 -30.47
N ILE A 338 18.85 -11.55 -30.62
CA ILE A 338 18.05 -12.00 -31.77
C ILE A 338 18.66 -11.52 -33.09
N ARG A 339 19.05 -10.22 -33.14
CA ARG A 339 19.65 -9.64 -34.33
C ARG A 339 21.01 -10.27 -34.66
N VAL A 340 21.91 -10.40 -33.68
CA VAL A 340 23.24 -11.00 -33.87
C VAL A 340 23.13 -12.46 -34.30
N LEU A 341 22.25 -13.23 -33.71
CA LEU A 341 22.02 -14.62 -34.13
C LEU A 341 21.56 -14.71 -35.58
N ARG A 342 20.72 -13.81 -36.05
CA ARG A 342 20.23 -13.79 -37.42
C ARG A 342 21.31 -13.33 -38.41
N GLU A 343 22.01 -12.24 -38.10
CA GLU A 343 22.94 -11.59 -39.02
C GLU A 343 24.31 -12.31 -39.08
N ASP A 344 24.85 -12.69 -37.92
CA ASP A 344 26.23 -13.22 -37.85
C ASP A 344 26.25 -14.75 -37.83
N TYR A 345 25.25 -15.39 -37.25
CA TYR A 345 25.17 -16.85 -37.11
C TYR A 345 24.18 -17.50 -38.06
N GLN A 346 23.40 -16.72 -38.82
CA GLN A 346 22.34 -17.23 -39.70
C GLN A 346 21.35 -18.19 -38.98
N TYR A 347 21.12 -17.95 -37.70
CA TYR A 347 20.30 -18.76 -36.83
C TYR A 347 18.92 -18.14 -36.67
N GLU A 348 17.85 -18.92 -36.96
CA GLU A 348 16.47 -18.50 -36.70
C GLU A 348 15.95 -19.22 -35.46
N LEU A 349 15.38 -18.46 -34.53
CA LEU A 349 14.66 -19.02 -33.37
C LEU A 349 13.40 -19.72 -33.88
N GLN A 350 13.24 -21.00 -33.57
CA GLN A 350 12.06 -21.79 -33.87
C GLN A 350 10.94 -21.57 -32.89
#